data_60c56d327198c6423f05011725a655f6
#
_entry.id   60c56d327198c6423f05011725a655f6
#
_cell.length_a   1.000
_cell.length_b   1.000
_cell.length_c   1.000
_cell.angle_alpha   90.00
_cell.angle_beta   90.00
_cell.angle_gamma   90.00
#
_symmetry.space_group_name_H-M   'P 1'
#
loop_
_entity.id
_entity.type
_entity.pdbx_description
1 polymer ?
#
loop_
_entity_poly.entity_id
_entity_poly.type
_entity_poly.pdbx_seq_one_letter_code
_entity_poly.pdbx_strand_id
1 'polypeptide(L)' 'MKGIIDRYEGDWVVVEIDGETKDFKKTIFPEEAAVGDVVEIKGNQVTVLKDETEKLRKEINDLMNEVWED' A
#
# COMPACT_ATOMS: atom_id res chain seq x y z
N MET A 1 -0.84 -10.92 6.93
CA MET A 1 -1.02 -10.89 5.46
C MET A 1 -0.62 -9.50 4.96
N LYS A 2 0.18 -9.46 3.91
CA LYS A 2 0.72 -8.22 3.37
C LYS A 2 0.01 -7.85 2.08
N GLY A 3 -0.29 -6.56 1.90
CA GLY A 3 -0.94 -6.07 0.68
C GLY A 3 -0.65 -4.62 0.41
N ILE A 4 -1.24 -4.11 -0.65
CA ILE A 4 -1.09 -2.72 -1.06
C ILE A 4 -2.49 -2.11 -1.14
N ILE A 5 -2.64 -0.91 -0.55
CA ILE A 5 -3.93 -0.22 -0.57
C ILE A 5 -4.23 0.21 -2.01
N ASP A 6 -5.33 -0.32 -2.57
CA ASP A 6 -5.76 0.00 -3.92
C ASP A 6 -6.59 1.29 -3.96
N ARG A 7 -7.58 1.37 -3.09
CA ARG A 7 -8.44 2.57 -3.00
C ARG A 7 -9.27 2.54 -1.73
N TYR A 8 -9.87 3.69 -1.43
CA TYR A 8 -10.86 3.82 -0.36
C TYR A 8 -12.25 3.90 -0.98
N GLU A 9 -13.19 3.15 -0.45
CA GLU A 9 -14.58 3.20 -0.87
C GLU A 9 -15.47 3.39 0.36
N GLY A 10 -15.85 4.65 0.65
CA GLY A 10 -16.66 4.96 1.82
C GLY A 10 -15.98 4.53 3.10
N ASP A 11 -16.62 3.62 3.84
CA ASP A 11 -16.08 3.09 5.10
C ASP A 11 -15.18 1.87 4.90
N TRP A 12 -14.87 1.53 3.66
CA TRP A 12 -14.08 0.36 3.30
C TRP A 12 -12.78 0.75 2.63
N VAL A 13 -11.75 -0.06 2.87
CA VAL A 13 -10.47 0.07 2.20
C VAL A 13 -10.25 -1.18 1.37
N VAL A 14 -10.02 -0.99 0.08
CA VAL A 14 -9.75 -2.09 -0.84
C VAL A 14 -8.24 -2.32 -0.88
N VAL A 15 -7.82 -3.52 -0.52
CA VAL A 15 -6.40 -3.90 -0.46
C VAL A 15 -6.14 -5.05 -1.41
N GLU A 16 -5.11 -4.92 -2.22
CA GLU A 16 -4.67 -5.99 -3.12
C GLU A 16 -3.70 -6.91 -2.39
N ILE A 17 -4.03 -8.19 -2.32
CA ILE A 17 -3.23 -9.22 -1.67
C ILE A 17 -3.11 -10.41 -2.63
N ASP A 18 -1.88 -10.73 -3.04
CA ASP A 18 -1.60 -11.86 -3.93
C ASP A 18 -2.43 -11.85 -5.22
N GLY A 19 -2.62 -10.66 -5.80
CA GLY A 19 -3.38 -10.50 -7.02
C GLY A 19 -4.90 -10.46 -6.85
N GLU A 20 -5.39 -10.53 -5.61
CA GLU A 20 -6.81 -10.44 -5.31
C GLU A 20 -7.09 -9.19 -4.48
N THR A 21 -8.24 -8.58 -4.70
CA THR A 21 -8.65 -7.43 -3.89
C THR A 21 -9.58 -7.90 -2.77
N LYS A 22 -9.36 -7.35 -1.57
CA LYS A 22 -10.20 -7.65 -0.40
C LYS A 22 -10.60 -6.35 0.27
N ASP A 23 -11.80 -6.33 0.82
CA ASP A 23 -12.34 -5.16 1.53
C ASP A 23 -12.11 -5.30 3.02
N PHE A 24 -11.60 -4.23 3.63
CA PHE A 24 -11.39 -4.16 5.07
C PHE A 24 -12.04 -2.88 5.59
N LYS A 25 -12.44 -2.89 6.86
CA LYS A 25 -13.03 -1.71 7.48
C LYS A 25 -11.98 -0.61 7.63
N LYS A 26 -12.34 0.59 7.23
CA LYS A 26 -11.45 1.74 7.34
C LYS A 26 -11.01 1.99 8.78
N THR A 27 -11.85 1.66 9.75
CA THR A 27 -11.57 1.89 11.17
C THR A 27 -10.36 1.12 11.71
N ILE A 28 -9.95 0.03 11.06
CA ILE A 28 -8.78 -0.73 11.49
C ILE A 28 -7.47 -0.17 10.92
N PHE A 29 -7.56 0.79 10.00
CA PHE A 29 -6.38 1.39 9.36
C PHE A 29 -5.94 2.64 10.13
N PRO A 30 -4.61 2.89 10.24
CA PRO A 30 -4.14 4.13 10.83
C PRO A 30 -4.45 5.31 9.90
N GLU A 31 -4.55 6.51 10.48
CA GLU A 31 -4.83 7.72 9.71
C GLU A 31 -3.77 8.03 8.67
N GLU A 32 -2.56 7.60 8.91
CA GLU A 32 -1.44 7.82 7.99
C GLU A 32 -1.46 6.91 6.77
N ALA A 33 -2.32 5.90 6.75
CA ALA A 33 -2.42 5.00 5.61
C ALA A 33 -2.99 5.74 4.39
N ALA A 34 -2.39 5.52 3.23
CA ALA A 34 -2.78 6.16 2.00
C ALA A 34 -2.78 5.18 0.84
N VAL A 35 -3.47 5.53 -0.23
CA VAL A 35 -3.49 4.71 -1.46
C VAL A 35 -2.07 4.51 -1.96
N GLY A 36 -1.73 3.26 -2.27
CA GLY A 36 -0.40 2.88 -2.72
C GLY A 36 0.54 2.44 -1.60
N ASP A 37 0.14 2.58 -0.35
CA ASP A 37 0.96 2.14 0.78
C ASP A 37 0.94 0.62 0.94
N VAL A 38 2.10 0.06 1.28
CA VAL A 38 2.19 -1.34 1.65
C VAL A 38 1.78 -1.50 3.10
N VAL A 39 0.89 -2.45 3.37
CA VAL A 39 0.37 -2.68 4.71
C VAL A 39 0.49 -4.15 5.10
N GLU A 40 0.66 -4.37 6.39
CA GLU A 40 0.60 -5.70 6.99
C GLU A 40 -0.68 -5.80 7.80
N ILE A 41 -1.50 -6.80 7.50
CA ILE A 41 -2.79 -7.00 8.16
C ILE A 41 -2.72 -8.25 9.02
N LYS A 42 -2.97 -8.08 10.32
CA LYS A 42 -3.01 -9.17 11.29
C LYS A 42 -4.29 -9.07 12.10
N GLY A 43 -5.25 -9.92 11.80
CA GLY A 43 -6.56 -9.89 12.47
C GLY A 43 -7.23 -8.53 12.28
N ASN A 44 -7.42 -7.79 13.37
CA ASN A 44 -8.05 -6.47 13.34
C ASN A 44 -7.03 -5.33 13.37
N GLN A 45 -5.76 -5.62 13.16
CA GLN A 45 -4.70 -4.61 13.19
C GLN A 45 -4.04 -4.48 11.84
N VAL A 46 -3.82 -3.24 11.42
CA VAL A 46 -3.13 -2.92 10.17
C VAL A 46 -1.94 -2.02 10.49
N THR A 47 -0.78 -2.41 10.00
CA THR A 47 0.45 -1.64 10.14
C THR A 47 0.90 -1.18 8.76
N VAL A 48 1.18 0.10 8.61
CA VAL A 48 1.72 0.65 7.38
C VAL A 48 3.23 0.40 7.36
N LEU A 49 3.70 -0.25 6.29
CA LEU A 49 5.11 -0.57 6.10
C LEU A 49 5.76 0.50 5.22
N LYS A 50 6.03 1.65 5.81
CA LYS A 50 6.56 2.80 5.05
C LYS A 50 7.90 2.52 4.39
N ASP A 51 8.74 1.73 5.02
CA ASP A 51 10.03 1.35 4.45
C ASP A 51 9.85 0.62 3.12
N GLU A 52 8.89 -0.28 3.04
CA GLU A 52 8.62 -1.01 1.81
C GLU A 52 7.94 -0.13 0.76
N THR A 53 7.06 0.77 1.20
CA THR A 53 6.44 1.76 0.32
C THR A 53 7.50 2.64 -0.32
N GLU A 54 8.44 3.14 0.49
CA GLU A 54 9.54 3.98 0.01
C GLU A 54 10.45 3.23 -0.95
N LYS A 55 10.71 1.95 -0.67
CA LYS A 55 11.51 1.11 -1.56
C LYS A 55 10.89 1.00 -2.94
N LEU A 56 9.58 0.77 -3.00
CA LEU A 56 8.86 0.69 -4.27
C LEU A 56 8.94 2.01 -5.03
N ARG A 57 8.73 3.12 -4.34
CA ARG A 57 8.81 4.45 -4.96
C ARG A 57 10.22 4.76 -5.46
N LYS A 58 11.21 4.37 -4.68
CA LYS A 58 12.60 4.58 -5.05
C LYS A 58 13.00 3.77 -6.27
N GLU A 59 12.55 2.53 -6.37
CA GLU A 59 12.81 1.70 -7.54
C GLU A 59 12.21 2.30 -8.80
N ILE A 60 11.00 2.83 -8.71
CA ILE A 60 10.36 3.49 -9.84
C ILE A 60 11.14 4.75 -10.24
N ASN A 61 11.57 5.54 -9.27
CA ASN A 61 12.37 6.73 -9.53
C ASN A 61 13.72 6.39 -10.16
N ASP A 62 14.38 5.35 -9.68
CA ASP A 62 15.66 4.92 -10.24
C ASP A 62 15.52 4.47 -11.69
N LEU A 63 14.45 3.75 -12.00
CA LEU A 63 14.16 3.35 -13.38
C LEU A 63 13.90 4.56 -14.27
N MET A 64 13.17 5.54 -13.78
CA MET A 64 12.91 6.77 -14.52
C MET A 64 14.20 7.58 -14.74
N ASN A 65 15.06 7.62 -13.74
CA ASN A 65 16.33 8.30 -13.85
C ASN A 65 17.25 7.67 -14.90
N GLU A 66 17.24 6.34 -15.00
CA GLU A 66 18.01 5.65 -16.03
C GLU A 66 17.54 6.00 -17.43
N VAL A 67 16.26 6.19 -17.61
CA VAL A 67 15.70 6.56 -18.91
C VAL A 67 16.10 7.99 -19.28
N TRP A 68 16.33 8.85 -18.30
CA TRP A 68 16.66 10.26 -18.54
C TRP A 68 18.13 10.53 -18.71
N GLU A 69 19.00 9.61 -18.42
CA GLU A 69 20.44 9.80 -18.47
C GLU A 69 21.03 9.65 -19.87
N ASP A 70 20.26 9.42 -20.83
CA ASP A 70 20.74 9.42 -22.21
C ASP A 70 20.81 10.84 -22.81
#